data_a9a69c935b930c289edd2be30df8ea5f
#
_entry.id   a9a69c935b930c289edd2be30df8ea5f
#
_cell.length_a   1.000
_cell.length_b   1.000
_cell.length_c   1.000
_cell.angle_alpha   90.00
_cell.angle_beta   90.00
_cell.angle_gamma   90.00
#
_symmetry.space_group_name_H-M   'P 1'
#
loop_
_entity.id
_entity.type
_entity.pdbx_description
1 polymer ?
#
loop_
_entity_poly.entity_id
_entity_poly.type
_entity_poly.pdbx_seq_one_letter_code
_entity_poly.pdbx_strand_id
1 'polypeptide(L)'
;MPPSCYYEYSKKGLPTYLRFCKGNIIKEGGWHFSYCGGVDAIIKKRNSICEQEFNTEKNMSPDEILHKIYIGKDILDRKEYCYKCLKLNDSFPKYIRDNQERYSSLILHQNLFQKIVNFFVIVNCRIYIKKGNLQREFKQAEKSIRRTLSPCKKFVFRLLRIYK
;
A
#
# COMPACT_ATOMS: atom_id res chain seq x y z
N MET A 1 -8.37 23.24 13.64
CA MET A 1 -9.04 21.98 14.08
C MET A 1 -10.28 22.36 14.88
N PRO A 2 -11.43 21.71 14.69
CA PRO A 2 -12.59 21.97 15.53
C PRO A 2 -12.32 21.55 16.98
N PRO A 3 -12.85 22.27 17.99
CA PRO A 3 -12.58 22.04 19.42
C PRO A 3 -12.90 20.64 19.92
N SER A 4 -13.87 19.96 19.30
CA SER A 4 -14.26 18.59 19.61
C SER A 4 -13.17 17.54 19.30
N CYS A 5 -12.38 17.79 18.25
CA CYS A 5 -11.25 16.91 17.89
C CYS A 5 -10.11 17.00 18.91
N TYR A 6 -9.89 18.16 19.50
CA TYR A 6 -8.79 18.36 20.47
C TYR A 6 -9.02 17.62 21.79
N TYR A 7 -10.26 17.53 22.24
CA TYR A 7 -10.62 16.89 23.50
C TYR A 7 -10.53 15.36 23.46
N GLU A 8 -10.97 14.73 22.37
CA GLU A 8 -10.83 13.27 22.22
C GLU A 8 -9.38 12.84 21.95
N TYR A 9 -8.61 13.72 21.37
CA TYR A 9 -7.22 13.62 21.08
C TYR A 9 -6.34 13.44 22.34
N SER A 10 -6.62 14.18 23.41
CA SER A 10 -5.89 14.06 24.68
C SER A 10 -6.14 12.74 25.39
N LYS A 11 -7.29 12.09 25.14
CA LYS A 11 -7.67 10.82 25.78
C LYS A 11 -7.16 9.56 25.08
N LYS A 12 -7.02 9.58 23.76
CA LYS A 12 -6.68 8.37 22.95
C LYS A 12 -5.25 8.35 22.42
N GLY A 13 -4.47 9.37 22.68
CA GLY A 13 -3.15 9.55 22.09
C GLY A 13 -3.23 10.00 20.60
N LEU A 14 -2.47 11.02 20.29
CA LEU A 14 -2.45 11.77 19.06
C LEU A 14 -2.40 10.93 17.78
N PRO A 15 -1.39 10.07 17.60
CA PRO A 15 -1.20 9.36 16.33
C PRO A 15 -2.33 8.40 16.02
N THR A 16 -2.88 7.73 17.03
CA THR A 16 -3.95 6.73 16.86
C THR A 16 -5.26 7.41 16.50
N TYR A 17 -5.58 8.52 17.16
CA TYR A 17 -6.81 9.25 16.88
C TYR A 17 -6.82 9.85 15.48
N LEU A 18 -5.75 10.53 15.06
CA LEU A 18 -5.65 11.13 13.71
C LEU A 18 -5.74 10.10 12.59
N ARG A 19 -5.22 8.90 12.80
CA ARG A 19 -5.28 7.81 11.81
C ARG A 19 -6.72 7.37 11.51
N PHE A 20 -7.62 7.46 12.48
CA PHE A 20 -9.01 6.99 12.37
C PHE A 20 -10.06 8.10 12.34
N CYS A 21 -9.65 9.37 12.43
CA CYS A 21 -10.56 10.49 12.25
C CYS A 21 -11.11 10.53 10.83
N LYS A 22 -12.42 10.69 10.71
CA LYS A 22 -13.05 11.08 9.45
C LYS A 22 -12.70 12.55 9.18
N GLY A 23 -11.81 12.79 8.24
CA GLY A 23 -11.48 14.12 7.76
C GLY A 23 -11.86 14.31 6.30
N ASN A 24 -11.84 15.54 5.84
CA ASN A 24 -11.99 15.84 4.41
C ASN A 24 -10.74 15.35 3.67
N ILE A 25 -10.94 14.60 2.60
CA ILE A 25 -9.85 14.13 1.75
C ILE A 25 -9.49 15.26 0.79
N ILE A 26 -8.27 15.76 0.90
CA ILE A 26 -7.70 16.69 -0.07
C ILE A 26 -7.03 15.82 -1.15
N LYS A 27 -7.65 15.77 -2.33
CA LYS A 27 -7.06 15.06 -3.47
C LYS A 27 -5.76 15.76 -3.87
N GLU A 28 -4.72 14.94 -4.15
CA GLU A 28 -3.39 15.45 -4.52
C GLU A 28 -2.79 16.44 -3.51
N GLY A 29 -3.13 16.29 -2.24
CA GLY A 29 -2.74 17.21 -1.15
C GLY A 29 -1.25 17.22 -0.81
N GLY A 30 -0.45 16.36 -1.40
CA GLY A 30 1.00 16.33 -1.19
C GLY A 30 1.70 15.11 -1.73
N TRP A 31 3.05 15.14 -1.64
CA TRP A 31 3.94 14.06 -2.03
C TRP A 31 4.63 13.48 -0.80
N HIS A 32 4.80 12.16 -0.80
CA HIS A 32 5.51 11.45 0.25
C HIS A 32 6.78 10.81 -0.30
N PHE A 33 7.93 11.41 0.00
CA PHE A 33 9.26 10.97 -0.49
C PHE A 33 9.97 10.04 0.50
N SER A 34 9.25 9.12 1.11
CA SER A 34 9.73 8.32 2.24
C SER A 34 10.89 7.38 1.91
N TYR A 35 10.95 6.89 0.66
CA TYR A 35 11.99 5.99 0.17
C TYR A 35 12.86 6.62 -0.94
N CYS A 36 12.88 7.94 -1.02
CA CYS A 36 13.77 8.67 -1.90
C CYS A 36 15.12 8.90 -1.18
N GLY A 37 16.18 8.38 -1.71
CA GLY A 37 17.54 8.49 -1.13
C GLY A 37 18.41 7.30 -1.50
N GLY A 38 17.96 6.45 -2.42
CA GLY A 38 18.69 5.27 -2.86
C GLY A 38 18.56 4.08 -1.92
N VAL A 39 19.21 2.99 -2.28
CA VAL A 39 19.09 1.69 -1.58
C VAL A 39 19.56 1.79 -0.13
N ASP A 40 20.70 2.46 0.12
CA ASP A 40 21.26 2.58 1.47
C ASP A 40 20.34 3.34 2.43
N ALA A 41 19.70 4.41 1.93
CA ALA A 41 18.74 5.18 2.72
C ALA A 41 17.47 4.35 3.03
N ILE A 42 17.05 3.48 2.10
CA ILE A 42 15.95 2.54 2.31
C ILE A 42 16.33 1.52 3.39
N ILE A 43 17.50 0.91 3.31
CA ILE A 43 17.99 -0.06 4.29
C ILE A 43 18.09 0.59 5.68
N LYS A 44 18.72 1.77 5.76
CA LYS A 44 18.83 2.53 7.02
C LYS A 44 17.46 2.81 7.63
N LYS A 45 16.53 3.29 6.82
CA LYS A 45 15.16 3.54 7.27
C LYS A 45 14.47 2.29 7.76
N ARG A 46 14.58 1.18 7.03
CA ARG A 46 13.96 -0.08 7.41
C ARG A 46 14.49 -0.63 8.73
N ASN A 47 15.77 -0.46 9.00
CA ASN A 47 16.38 -0.84 10.28
C ASN A 47 15.91 0.02 11.45
N SER A 48 15.35 1.21 11.18
CA SER A 48 14.90 2.16 12.21
C SER A 48 13.39 2.14 12.48
N ILE A 49 12.60 1.43 11.68
CA ILE A 49 11.14 1.32 11.89
C ILE A 49 10.79 0.11 12.77
N CYS A 50 9.60 0.12 13.36
CA CYS A 50 9.14 -0.94 14.26
C CYS A 50 8.69 -2.24 13.55
N GLU A 51 8.41 -2.18 12.25
CA GLU A 51 7.90 -3.31 11.44
C GLU A 51 9.06 -4.22 10.98
N GLN A 52 9.80 -4.80 11.94
CA GLN A 52 10.99 -5.60 11.66
C GLN A 52 10.67 -6.98 11.06
N GLU A 53 9.46 -7.48 11.19
CA GLU A 53 9.01 -8.76 10.65
C GLU A 53 9.16 -8.89 9.11
N PHE A 54 9.19 -7.76 8.41
CA PHE A 54 9.44 -7.72 6.96
C PHE A 54 10.92 -7.59 6.58
N ASN A 55 11.83 -7.46 7.55
CA ASN A 55 13.26 -7.32 7.35
C ASN A 55 13.93 -8.70 7.22
N THR A 56 13.49 -9.50 6.25
CA THR A 56 14.16 -10.76 5.92
C THR A 56 15.46 -10.45 5.18
N GLU A 57 16.42 -11.38 5.25
CA GLU A 57 17.70 -11.28 4.55
C GLU A 57 17.50 -10.93 3.06
N LYS A 58 16.58 -11.63 2.40
CA LYS A 58 16.21 -11.35 1.00
C LYS A 58 15.69 -9.92 0.80
N ASN A 59 14.75 -9.45 1.64
CA ASN A 59 14.14 -8.13 1.49
C ASN A 59 15.09 -6.99 1.84
N MET A 60 16.17 -7.27 2.54
CA MET A 60 17.21 -6.31 2.91
C MET A 60 18.43 -6.35 1.97
N SER A 61 18.46 -7.27 1.01
CA SER A 61 19.50 -7.32 -0.01
C SER A 61 19.46 -6.07 -0.89
N PRO A 62 20.57 -5.35 -1.09
CA PRO A 62 20.64 -4.18 -1.97
C PRO A 62 20.18 -4.46 -3.39
N ASP A 63 20.58 -5.60 -3.96
CA ASP A 63 20.23 -5.98 -5.33
C ASP A 63 18.73 -6.28 -5.46
N GLU A 64 18.14 -6.94 -4.48
CA GLU A 64 16.71 -7.24 -4.48
C GLU A 64 15.89 -5.95 -4.33
N ILE A 65 16.32 -5.02 -3.46
CA ILE A 65 15.66 -3.72 -3.31
C ILE A 65 15.71 -2.95 -4.63
N LEU A 66 16.88 -2.88 -5.26
CA LEU A 66 17.08 -2.19 -6.52
C LEU A 66 16.23 -2.82 -7.64
N HIS A 67 16.23 -4.15 -7.73
CA HIS A 67 15.39 -4.88 -8.67
C HIS A 67 13.91 -4.55 -8.49
N LYS A 68 13.39 -4.60 -7.26
CA LYS A 68 12.00 -4.27 -6.95
C LYS A 68 11.63 -2.83 -7.32
N ILE A 69 12.53 -1.88 -7.09
CA ILE A 69 12.34 -0.49 -7.52
C ILE A 69 12.16 -0.41 -9.04
N TYR A 70 13.04 -1.06 -9.81
CA TYR A 70 13.00 -1.01 -11.27
C TYR A 70 11.74 -1.63 -11.86
N ILE A 71 11.24 -2.71 -11.29
CA ILE A 71 10.01 -3.38 -11.76
C ILE A 71 8.73 -2.84 -11.10
N GLY A 72 8.84 -1.93 -10.14
CA GLY A 72 7.68 -1.35 -9.43
C GLY A 72 6.98 -2.32 -8.48
N LYS A 73 7.71 -3.31 -7.96
CA LYS A 73 7.19 -4.23 -6.95
C LYS A 73 7.36 -3.63 -5.55
N ASP A 74 6.46 -3.99 -4.63
CA ASP A 74 6.60 -3.56 -3.24
C ASP A 74 7.85 -4.14 -2.58
N ILE A 75 8.61 -3.29 -1.91
CA ILE A 75 9.86 -3.67 -1.24
C ILE A 75 9.61 -4.73 -0.15
N LEU A 76 8.44 -4.69 0.48
CA LEU A 76 8.02 -5.63 1.53
C LEU A 76 7.34 -6.89 1.00
N ASP A 77 7.30 -7.10 -0.32
CA ASP A 77 6.61 -8.22 -1.00
C ASP A 77 5.10 -8.32 -0.72
N ARG A 78 4.47 -7.22 -0.30
CA ARG A 78 3.02 -7.19 -0.11
C ARG A 78 2.33 -7.18 -1.49
N LYS A 79 1.44 -8.15 -1.70
CA LYS A 79 0.83 -8.43 -3.02
C LYS A 79 -0.17 -7.37 -3.46
N GLU A 80 -0.72 -6.62 -2.52
CA GLU A 80 -1.70 -5.55 -2.73
C GLU A 80 -1.06 -4.21 -3.12
N TYR A 81 0.26 -4.10 -3.08
CA TYR A 81 0.98 -2.87 -3.43
C TYR A 81 1.85 -3.06 -4.66
N CYS A 82 1.78 -2.09 -5.55
CA CYS A 82 2.66 -1.96 -6.70
C CYS A 82 2.86 -0.48 -7.02
N TYR A 83 3.97 -0.16 -7.67
CA TYR A 83 4.35 1.20 -7.98
C TYR A 83 4.45 1.40 -9.50
N LYS A 84 3.88 2.50 -9.97
CA LYS A 84 4.00 2.93 -11.36
C LYS A 84 5.04 4.03 -11.46
N CYS A 85 5.96 3.89 -12.39
CA CYS A 85 6.87 4.96 -12.74
C CYS A 85 6.10 6.11 -13.40
N LEU A 86 6.22 7.32 -12.88
CA LEU A 86 5.60 8.52 -13.41
C LEU A 86 6.66 9.41 -14.05
N LYS A 87 6.31 10.07 -15.15
CA LYS A 87 7.13 11.16 -15.69
C LYS A 87 7.06 12.35 -14.73
N LEU A 88 8.17 13.04 -14.58
CA LEU A 88 8.24 14.28 -13.83
C LEU A 88 7.46 15.37 -14.60
N ASN A 89 6.27 15.70 -14.13
CA ASN A 89 5.35 16.66 -14.75
C ASN A 89 4.87 17.72 -13.73
N ASP A 90 3.91 18.53 -14.11
CA ASP A 90 3.41 19.64 -13.29
C ASP A 90 2.74 19.24 -11.97
N SER A 91 2.39 17.97 -11.79
CA SER A 91 1.89 17.46 -10.51
C SER A 91 2.96 17.38 -9.42
N PHE A 92 4.26 17.33 -9.82
CA PHE A 92 5.36 17.30 -8.86
C PHE A 92 5.68 18.68 -8.30
N PRO A 93 6.21 18.77 -7.05
CA PRO A 93 6.63 20.04 -6.48
C PRO A 93 7.57 20.80 -7.41
N LYS A 94 7.30 22.09 -7.60
CA LYS A 94 8.09 22.97 -8.50
C LYS A 94 9.60 22.85 -8.21
N TYR A 95 9.99 22.88 -6.94
CA TYR A 95 11.38 22.79 -6.55
C TYR A 95 12.08 21.51 -7.09
N ILE A 96 11.40 20.36 -7.11
CA ILE A 96 11.97 19.11 -7.65
C ILE A 96 12.12 19.20 -9.17
N ARG A 97 11.13 19.80 -9.86
CA ARG A 97 11.14 19.97 -11.31
C ARG A 97 12.25 20.93 -11.78
N ASP A 98 12.45 22.01 -11.05
CA ASP A 98 13.43 23.04 -11.39
C ASP A 98 14.88 22.61 -11.05
N ASN A 99 15.07 21.59 -10.21
CA ASN A 99 16.36 21.11 -9.74
C ASN A 99 16.62 19.64 -10.11
N GLN A 100 16.19 19.19 -11.30
CA GLN A 100 16.30 17.79 -11.73
C GLN A 100 17.73 17.25 -11.74
N GLU A 101 18.70 18.06 -12.12
CA GLU A 101 20.12 17.68 -12.13
C GLU A 101 20.59 17.29 -10.73
N ARG A 102 20.22 18.05 -9.71
CA ARG A 102 20.54 17.76 -8.31
C ARG A 102 19.96 16.43 -7.83
N TYR A 103 18.84 16.00 -8.39
CA TYR A 103 18.12 14.77 -8.03
C TYR A 103 18.26 13.68 -9.09
N SER A 104 19.17 13.82 -10.05
CA SER A 104 19.32 12.87 -11.17
C SER A 104 19.55 11.43 -10.71
N SER A 105 20.33 11.24 -9.63
CA SER A 105 20.58 9.91 -9.05
C SER A 105 19.34 9.27 -8.41
N LEU A 106 18.30 10.05 -8.12
CA LEU A 106 17.05 9.58 -7.52
C LEU A 106 15.92 9.43 -8.56
N ILE A 107 16.14 9.93 -9.78
CA ILE A 107 15.18 9.84 -10.88
C ILE A 107 15.39 8.50 -11.59
N LEU A 108 14.37 7.64 -11.53
CA LEU A 108 14.44 6.32 -12.12
C LEU A 108 14.29 6.39 -13.65
N HIS A 109 15.28 5.86 -14.36
CA HIS A 109 15.24 5.65 -15.81
C HIS A 109 15.01 4.17 -16.13
N GLN A 110 13.77 3.81 -16.49
CA GLN A 110 13.44 2.44 -16.90
C GLN A 110 13.72 2.23 -18.38
N ASN A 111 14.39 1.12 -18.71
CA ASN A 111 14.47 0.63 -20.08
C ASN A 111 13.15 -0.02 -20.54
N LEU A 112 13.04 -0.39 -21.83
CA LEU A 112 11.81 -0.95 -22.38
C LEU A 112 11.39 -2.26 -21.67
N PHE A 113 12.33 -3.14 -21.38
CA PHE A 113 12.05 -4.41 -20.68
C PHE A 113 11.50 -4.15 -19.27
N GLN A 114 12.11 -3.26 -18.51
CA GLN A 114 11.64 -2.88 -17.18
C GLN A 114 10.24 -2.28 -17.19
N LYS A 115 9.90 -1.48 -18.23
CA LYS A 115 8.54 -0.94 -18.42
C LYS A 115 7.51 -2.04 -18.66
N ILE A 116 7.86 -3.03 -19.49
CA ILE A 116 6.99 -4.20 -19.76
C ILE A 116 6.78 -5.00 -18.48
N VAL A 117 7.84 -5.33 -17.76
CA VAL A 117 7.73 -6.06 -16.49
C VAL A 117 6.90 -5.27 -15.46
N ASN A 118 7.12 -3.97 -15.34
CA ASN A 118 6.32 -3.11 -14.47
C ASN A 118 4.83 -3.14 -14.82
N PHE A 119 4.49 -3.12 -16.11
CA PHE A 119 3.10 -3.26 -16.55
C PHE A 119 2.47 -4.58 -16.05
N PHE A 120 3.15 -5.71 -16.20
CA PHE A 120 2.65 -7.00 -15.70
C PHE A 120 2.54 -7.04 -14.17
N VAL A 121 3.47 -6.43 -13.45
CA VAL A 121 3.40 -6.30 -11.98
C VAL A 121 2.13 -5.53 -11.57
N ILE A 122 1.83 -4.43 -12.24
CA ILE A 122 0.62 -3.63 -11.98
C ILE A 122 -0.66 -4.42 -12.28
N VAL A 123 -0.71 -5.15 -13.39
CA VAL A 123 -1.87 -5.99 -13.75
C VAL A 123 -2.10 -7.07 -12.69
N ASN A 124 -1.05 -7.78 -12.30
CA ASN A 124 -1.15 -8.83 -11.27
C ASN A 124 -1.61 -8.27 -9.91
N CYS A 125 -1.09 -7.12 -9.51
CA CYS A 125 -1.52 -6.44 -8.29
C CYS A 125 -3.02 -6.10 -8.32
N ARG A 126 -3.52 -5.55 -9.44
CA ARG A 126 -4.95 -5.23 -9.61
C ARG A 126 -5.84 -6.47 -9.54
N ILE A 127 -5.42 -7.57 -10.17
CA ILE A 127 -6.14 -8.85 -10.12
C ILE A 127 -6.19 -9.36 -8.68
N TYR A 128 -5.08 -9.30 -7.94
CA TYR A 128 -5.01 -9.70 -6.55
C TYR A 128 -5.97 -8.89 -5.66
N ILE A 129 -5.97 -7.56 -5.80
CA ILE A 129 -6.86 -6.65 -5.06
C ILE A 129 -8.33 -6.98 -5.38
N LYS A 130 -8.68 -7.16 -6.67
CA LYS A 130 -10.04 -7.50 -7.09
C LYS A 130 -10.52 -8.82 -6.48
N LYS A 131 -9.66 -9.86 -6.49
CA LYS A 131 -9.97 -11.14 -5.85
C LYS A 131 -10.18 -11.00 -4.33
N GLY A 132 -9.32 -10.22 -3.67
CA GLY A 132 -9.44 -9.95 -2.23
C GLY A 132 -10.73 -9.20 -1.86
N ASN A 133 -11.13 -8.22 -2.66
CA ASN A 133 -12.39 -7.51 -2.46
C ASN A 133 -13.59 -8.44 -2.64
N LEU A 134 -13.61 -9.24 -3.71
CA LEU A 134 -14.65 -10.23 -3.95
C LEU A 134 -14.81 -11.22 -2.79
N GLN A 135 -13.70 -11.72 -2.25
CA GLN A 135 -13.72 -12.60 -1.08
C GLN A 135 -14.29 -11.91 0.18
N ARG A 136 -13.98 -10.62 0.37
CA ARG A 136 -14.56 -9.83 1.49
C ARG A 136 -16.05 -9.65 1.34
N GLU A 137 -16.53 -9.33 0.14
CA GLU A 137 -17.96 -9.22 -0.17
C GLU A 137 -18.71 -10.52 0.06
N PHE A 138 -18.16 -11.66 -0.39
CA PHE A 138 -18.73 -12.98 -0.12
C PHE A 138 -18.80 -13.28 1.38
N LYS A 139 -17.74 -13.02 2.14
CA LYS A 139 -17.76 -13.22 3.60
C LYS A 139 -18.77 -12.31 4.31
N GLN A 140 -18.94 -11.07 3.84
CA GLN A 140 -19.94 -10.15 4.39
C GLN A 140 -21.37 -10.63 4.06
N ALA A 141 -21.63 -11.04 2.83
CA ALA A 141 -22.90 -11.60 2.42
C ALA A 141 -23.24 -12.87 3.21
N GLU A 142 -22.29 -13.80 3.36
CA GLU A 142 -22.45 -15.01 4.18
C GLU A 142 -22.78 -14.66 5.64
N LYS A 143 -22.07 -13.67 6.22
CA LYS A 143 -22.34 -13.21 7.59
C LYS A 143 -23.73 -12.57 7.73
N SER A 144 -24.18 -11.81 6.74
CA SER A 144 -25.52 -11.22 6.68
C SER A 144 -26.59 -12.31 6.61
N ILE A 145 -26.46 -13.26 5.70
CA ILE A 145 -27.38 -14.40 5.54
C ILE A 145 -27.48 -15.21 6.84
N ARG A 146 -26.35 -15.50 7.50
CA ARG A 146 -26.34 -16.22 8.78
C ARG A 146 -27.06 -15.47 9.91
N ARG A 147 -27.05 -14.13 9.89
CA ARG A 147 -27.79 -13.31 10.86
C ARG A 147 -29.29 -13.32 10.62
N THR A 148 -29.70 -13.37 9.35
CA THR A 148 -31.11 -13.31 8.95
C THR A 148 -31.82 -14.68 9.03
N LEU A 149 -31.05 -15.77 8.93
CA LEU A 149 -31.65 -17.13 8.99
C LEU A 149 -31.89 -17.54 10.45
N SER A 150 -33.15 -17.97 10.70
CA SER A 150 -33.54 -18.58 11.97
C SER A 150 -32.70 -19.83 12.29
N PRO A 151 -32.64 -20.27 13.56
CA PRO A 151 -31.83 -21.44 13.99
C PRO A 151 -32.12 -22.71 13.17
N CYS A 152 -33.36 -22.94 12.75
CA CYS A 152 -33.75 -24.12 11.94
C CYS A 152 -33.14 -24.13 10.53
N LYS A 153 -32.84 -22.97 9.93
CA LYS A 153 -32.21 -22.85 8.61
C LYS A 153 -30.69 -22.95 8.63
N LYS A 154 -30.07 -22.89 9.83
CA LYS A 154 -28.62 -23.12 9.99
C LYS A 154 -28.18 -24.53 9.57
N PHE A 155 -29.13 -25.48 9.53
CA PHE A 155 -28.90 -26.85 9.09
C PHE A 155 -28.56 -26.93 7.58
N VAL A 156 -29.24 -26.12 6.76
CA VAL A 156 -29.02 -26.09 5.30
C VAL A 156 -27.60 -25.58 4.97
N PHE A 157 -27.07 -24.62 5.74
CA PHE A 157 -25.73 -24.11 5.56
C PHE A 157 -24.62 -25.11 5.93
N ARG A 158 -24.88 -26.05 6.82
CA ARG A 158 -23.96 -27.16 7.12
C ARG A 158 -23.83 -28.13 5.93
N LEU A 159 -24.94 -28.36 5.21
CA LEU A 159 -24.94 -29.20 4.02
C LEU A 159 -24.15 -28.59 2.86
N LEU A 160 -24.24 -27.26 2.64
CA LEU A 160 -23.52 -26.56 1.59
C LEU A 160 -21.98 -26.52 1.83
N ARG A 161 -21.52 -26.80 3.05
CA ARG A 161 -20.09 -26.89 3.39
C ARG A 161 -19.46 -28.24 3.04
N ILE A 162 -20.28 -29.25 2.78
CA ILE A 162 -19.84 -30.62 2.44
C ILE A 162 -19.54 -30.74 0.93
N TYR A 163 -20.01 -29.79 0.11
CA TYR A 163 -19.81 -29.78 -1.35
C TYR A 163 -18.75 -28.78 -1.82
N LYS A 164 -17.81 -28.42 -0.98
CA LYS A 164 -16.56 -27.73 -1.33
C LYS A 164 -15.39 -28.67 -1.00
#